data_94faebea702d952652f125272046ee4a
#
_entry.id   94faebea702d952652f125272046ee4a
#
_cell.length_a   1.000
_cell.length_b   1.000
_cell.length_c   1.000
_cell.angle_alpha   90.00
_cell.angle_beta   90.00
_cell.angle_gamma   90.00
#
_symmetry.space_group_name_H-M   'P 1'
#
loop_
_entity.id
_entity.type
_entity.pdbx_description
1 polymer ?
#
loop_
_entity_poly.entity_id
_entity_poly.type
_entity_poly.pdbx_seq_one_letter_code
_entity_poly.pdbx_strand_id
1 'polypeptide(L)'
;MKLVAKIAAFLVLAALLAVPGFAQTGNVHGKVTDIDGKPVTGVTISIDRQGITQHFEVKTDNKGQFLHAGLPTGQYKITVMKDGKAVMTNPSVAVRFGGDTAADFDLKNAAAAGISDEERKKAAEEKAKSDATKASFEQARAALTAKNYDEAIRLFKEASEKDPTQHVIFANLADAFSQAKKYDDSAAAYKKAIELKPDEAAYYNNLGIALGNGNKIDEATQALQKAAELNPPGAGQSYYNLGAVLTNRGRTKEAGDAFKKAIEFNPQMASAYYQLGISYFGAPNTIPEAIPVLEKFLSLQPTGPDAEAAKQLIEAAKASAPTGFKSEKAIAEEKAAAEAKAKADAAKAKKKN
;
A
#
# COMPACT_ATOMS: atom_id res chain seq x y z
N MET A 1 -20.48 83.65 -43.68
CA MET A 1 -20.68 82.20 -43.90
C MET A 1 -19.53 81.41 -44.45
N LYS A 2 -18.38 81.97 -44.85
CA LYS A 2 -17.24 81.19 -45.38
C LYS A 2 -16.19 80.77 -44.32
N LEU A 3 -16.26 81.28 -43.08
CA LEU A 3 -15.32 80.97 -42.02
C LEU A 3 -15.74 79.76 -41.17
N VAL A 4 -17.06 79.54 -40.99
CA VAL A 4 -17.62 78.45 -40.21
C VAL A 4 -17.49 77.10 -40.94
N ALA A 5 -17.53 77.11 -42.28
CA ALA A 5 -17.38 75.89 -43.10
C ALA A 5 -15.97 75.32 -43.10
N LYS A 6 -14.91 76.16 -42.83
CA LYS A 6 -13.50 75.68 -42.76
C LYS A 6 -13.12 75.05 -41.40
N ILE A 7 -13.80 75.44 -40.34
CA ILE A 7 -13.58 74.88 -38.99
C ILE A 7 -14.25 73.50 -38.87
N ALA A 8 -15.42 73.34 -39.49
CA ALA A 8 -16.15 72.02 -39.50
C ALA A 8 -15.36 70.94 -40.31
N ALA A 9 -14.66 71.35 -41.40
CA ALA A 9 -13.86 70.39 -42.18
C ALA A 9 -12.58 69.94 -41.46
N PHE A 10 -12.04 70.76 -40.55
CA PHE A 10 -10.81 70.40 -39.78
C PHE A 10 -11.13 69.54 -38.58
N LEU A 11 -12.33 69.65 -38.00
CA LEU A 11 -12.77 68.78 -36.89
C LEU A 11 -13.23 67.39 -37.38
N VAL A 12 -13.74 67.25 -38.59
CA VAL A 12 -14.08 65.96 -39.19
C VAL A 12 -12.80 65.18 -39.60
N LEU A 13 -11.73 65.86 -39.97
CA LEU A 13 -10.47 65.17 -40.32
C LEU A 13 -9.66 64.75 -39.11
N ALA A 14 -9.85 65.36 -37.92
CA ALA A 14 -9.22 64.94 -36.67
C ALA A 14 -9.94 63.72 -36.02
N ALA A 15 -11.23 63.49 -36.33
CA ALA A 15 -11.98 62.35 -35.84
C ALA A 15 -11.74 61.04 -36.61
N LEU A 16 -11.09 61.10 -37.78
CA LEU A 16 -10.82 59.95 -38.65
C LEU A 16 -9.43 59.31 -38.40
N LEU A 17 -8.65 59.81 -37.40
CA LEU A 17 -7.34 59.23 -37.06
C LEU A 17 -7.29 58.48 -35.75
N ALA A 18 -8.44 58.27 -35.10
CA ALA A 18 -8.56 57.30 -34.01
C ALA A 18 -9.01 55.94 -34.58
N VAL A 19 -8.24 55.35 -35.48
CA VAL A 19 -8.32 53.93 -35.74
C VAL A 19 -7.89 53.23 -34.40
N PRO A 20 -8.79 52.42 -33.77
CA PRO A 20 -8.31 51.63 -32.66
C PRO A 20 -7.17 50.77 -33.21
N GLY A 21 -5.92 51.07 -32.75
CA GLY A 21 -4.79 50.30 -33.17
C GLY A 21 -5.10 48.81 -32.92
N PHE A 22 -5.19 48.06 -33.99
CA PHE A 22 -5.23 46.61 -33.87
C PHE A 22 -4.09 46.22 -32.96
N ALA A 23 -4.42 45.74 -31.77
CA ALA A 23 -3.39 45.33 -30.81
C ALA A 23 -2.53 44.27 -31.50
N GLN A 24 -1.31 44.65 -31.85
CA GLN A 24 -0.36 43.71 -32.43
C GLN A 24 -0.02 42.71 -31.34
N THR A 25 -0.50 41.52 -31.47
CA THR A 25 -0.33 40.47 -30.43
C THR A 25 0.46 39.28 -30.98
N GLY A 26 1.10 38.56 -30.08
CA GLY A 26 1.76 37.29 -30.31
C GLY A 26 1.43 36.32 -29.17
N ASN A 27 1.97 35.14 -29.25
CA ASN A 27 1.79 34.10 -28.23
C ASN A 27 3.11 33.77 -27.53
N VAL A 28 3.00 33.31 -26.28
CA VAL A 28 4.12 32.70 -25.54
C VAL A 28 3.66 31.32 -25.09
N HIS A 29 4.48 30.34 -25.36
CA HIS A 29 4.28 28.96 -24.90
C HIS A 29 5.58 28.39 -24.35
N GLY A 30 5.49 27.29 -23.60
CA GLY A 30 6.67 26.62 -23.09
C GLY A 30 6.32 25.42 -22.25
N LYS A 31 7.37 24.78 -21.75
CA LYS A 31 7.29 23.62 -20.85
C LYS A 31 8.13 23.86 -19.62
N VAL A 32 7.61 23.45 -18.46
CA VAL A 32 8.35 23.44 -17.19
C VAL A 32 8.68 22.01 -16.83
N THR A 33 9.98 21.74 -16.63
CA THR A 33 10.48 20.44 -16.15
C THR A 33 11.20 20.60 -14.81
N ASP A 34 11.10 19.59 -13.97
CA ASP A 34 11.81 19.54 -12.68
C ASP A 34 13.29 19.13 -12.86
N ILE A 35 13.99 18.97 -11.76
CA ILE A 35 15.42 18.58 -11.74
C ILE A 35 15.67 17.18 -12.32
N ASP A 36 14.66 16.33 -12.40
CA ASP A 36 14.73 14.99 -12.98
C ASP A 36 14.23 14.94 -14.44
N GLY A 37 13.89 16.12 -15.03
CA GLY A 37 13.36 16.26 -16.38
C GLY A 37 11.86 15.91 -16.51
N LYS A 38 11.14 15.69 -15.39
CA LYS A 38 9.72 15.41 -15.39
C LYS A 38 8.88 16.69 -15.52
N PRO A 39 7.70 16.64 -16.14
CA PRO A 39 6.82 17.80 -16.26
C PRO A 39 6.35 18.30 -14.89
N VAL A 40 6.40 19.61 -14.67
CA VAL A 40 5.84 20.25 -13.47
C VAL A 40 4.46 20.79 -13.77
N THR A 41 3.45 20.26 -13.09
CA THR A 41 2.02 20.55 -13.34
C THR A 41 1.45 21.55 -12.35
N GLY A 42 0.50 22.39 -12.81
CA GLY A 42 -0.27 23.29 -11.95
C GLY A 42 0.50 24.48 -11.40
N VAL A 43 1.77 24.70 -11.81
CA VAL A 43 2.52 25.87 -11.39
C VAL A 43 2.08 27.10 -12.17
N THR A 44 2.08 28.27 -11.49
CA THR A 44 1.71 29.54 -12.11
C THR A 44 2.88 30.12 -12.87
N ILE A 45 2.65 30.54 -14.10
CA ILE A 45 3.57 31.32 -14.93
C ILE A 45 3.14 32.78 -14.91
N SER A 46 3.90 33.62 -14.25
CA SER A 46 3.72 35.07 -14.23
C SER A 46 4.40 35.67 -15.45
N ILE A 47 3.69 36.53 -16.18
CA ILE A 47 4.14 37.19 -17.43
C ILE A 47 3.99 38.68 -17.26
N ASP A 48 5.12 39.38 -16.98
CA ASP A 48 5.15 40.79 -16.69
C ASP A 48 5.75 41.56 -17.87
N ARG A 49 4.99 42.49 -18.46
CA ARG A 49 5.51 43.32 -19.54
C ARG A 49 6.47 44.36 -19.02
N GLN A 50 7.63 44.49 -19.66
CA GLN A 50 8.61 45.46 -19.27
C GLN A 50 8.25 46.88 -19.76
N GLY A 51 8.52 47.86 -18.92
CA GLY A 51 8.32 49.30 -19.24
C GLY A 51 6.90 49.82 -19.01
N ILE A 52 5.91 48.95 -18.76
CA ILE A 52 4.54 49.30 -18.39
C ILE A 52 3.97 48.33 -17.39
N THR A 53 3.02 48.76 -16.56
CA THR A 53 2.35 47.86 -15.57
C THR A 53 1.31 47.00 -16.27
N GLN A 54 1.72 45.87 -16.83
CA GLN A 54 0.85 44.87 -17.44
C GLN A 54 1.30 43.48 -16.97
N HIS A 55 0.39 42.75 -16.37
CA HIS A 55 0.62 41.44 -15.75
C HIS A 55 -0.39 40.42 -16.27
N PHE A 56 0.08 39.20 -16.56
CA PHE A 56 -0.71 38.07 -16.99
C PHE A 56 -0.25 36.83 -16.26
N GLU A 57 -1.16 35.86 -16.09
CA GLU A 57 -0.84 34.56 -15.48
C GLU A 57 -1.45 33.42 -16.29
N VAL A 58 -0.75 32.30 -16.33
CA VAL A 58 -1.24 31.04 -16.86
C VAL A 58 -0.69 29.88 -16.02
N LYS A 59 -1.40 28.76 -15.96
CA LYS A 59 -0.90 27.56 -15.24
C LYS A 59 -0.43 26.50 -16.23
N THR A 60 0.57 25.71 -15.79
CA THR A 60 1.00 24.53 -16.56
C THR A 60 -0.06 23.43 -16.49
N ASP A 61 -0.22 22.74 -17.60
CA ASP A 61 -1.10 21.57 -17.75
C ASP A 61 -0.48 20.28 -17.15
N ASN A 62 -1.14 19.13 -17.34
CA ASN A 62 -0.67 17.82 -16.88
C ASN A 62 0.59 17.29 -17.59
N LYS A 63 1.04 17.97 -18.66
CA LYS A 63 2.30 17.71 -19.37
C LYS A 63 3.36 18.73 -19.04
N GLY A 64 3.10 19.64 -18.08
CA GLY A 64 3.97 20.73 -17.71
C GLY A 64 4.00 21.86 -18.76
N GLN A 65 3.08 21.88 -19.72
CA GLN A 65 3.03 22.89 -20.80
C GLN A 65 2.16 24.08 -20.41
N PHE A 66 2.53 25.25 -20.91
CA PHE A 66 1.70 26.46 -20.80
C PHE A 66 1.63 27.19 -22.14
N LEU A 67 0.53 27.91 -22.33
CA LEU A 67 0.32 28.79 -23.48
C LEU A 67 -0.46 30.02 -23.03
N HIS A 68 0.06 31.20 -23.34
CA HIS A 68 -0.70 32.46 -23.27
C HIS A 68 -0.77 33.09 -24.66
N ALA A 69 -1.98 33.22 -25.19
CA ALA A 69 -2.23 33.81 -26.49
C ALA A 69 -2.65 35.30 -26.37
N GLY A 70 -2.36 36.08 -27.40
CA GLY A 70 -2.82 37.45 -27.50
C GLY A 70 -2.07 38.48 -26.65
N LEU A 71 -0.82 38.19 -26.29
CA LEU A 71 0.03 39.17 -25.62
C LEU A 71 0.40 40.33 -26.57
N PRO A 72 0.25 41.62 -26.16
CA PRO A 72 0.75 42.74 -26.94
C PRO A 72 2.25 42.61 -27.24
N THR A 73 2.69 43.11 -28.40
CA THR A 73 4.12 43.05 -28.74
C THR A 73 4.95 43.81 -27.74
N GLY A 74 6.11 43.26 -27.36
CA GLY A 74 6.99 43.88 -26.37
C GLY A 74 7.97 42.92 -25.74
N GLN A 75 8.70 43.41 -24.75
CA GLN A 75 9.57 42.59 -23.90
C GLN A 75 8.84 42.19 -22.63
N TYR A 76 9.01 40.96 -22.25
CA TYR A 76 8.38 40.38 -21.09
C TYR A 76 9.38 39.71 -20.17
N LYS A 77 9.14 39.80 -18.88
CA LYS A 77 9.77 38.99 -17.86
C LYS A 77 8.82 37.85 -17.56
N ILE A 78 9.24 36.59 -17.73
CA ILE A 78 8.42 35.40 -17.45
C ILE A 78 9.01 34.69 -16.25
N THR A 79 8.15 34.41 -15.24
CA THR A 79 8.56 33.79 -13.97
C THR A 79 7.71 32.58 -13.67
N VAL A 80 8.35 31.46 -13.38
CA VAL A 80 7.69 30.26 -12.82
C VAL A 80 7.50 30.49 -11.32
N MET A 81 6.25 30.44 -10.87
CA MET A 81 5.86 30.60 -9.47
C MET A 81 5.39 29.27 -8.90
N LYS A 82 5.98 28.79 -7.82
CA LYS A 82 5.55 27.60 -7.08
C LYS A 82 5.31 28.00 -5.63
N ASP A 83 4.13 27.65 -5.11
CA ASP A 83 3.71 27.96 -3.74
C ASP A 83 3.87 29.46 -3.38
N GLY A 84 3.56 30.34 -4.36
CA GLY A 84 3.68 31.80 -4.22
C GLY A 84 5.10 32.35 -4.30
N LYS A 85 6.12 31.51 -4.54
CA LYS A 85 7.52 31.92 -4.65
C LYS A 85 8.03 31.79 -6.08
N ALA A 86 8.86 32.76 -6.53
CA ALA A 86 9.54 32.69 -7.81
C ALA A 86 10.62 31.59 -7.75
N VAL A 87 10.50 30.58 -8.63
CA VAL A 87 11.48 29.47 -8.72
C VAL A 87 12.42 29.59 -9.92
N MET A 88 11.96 30.22 -10.99
CA MET A 88 12.79 30.50 -12.17
C MET A 88 12.26 31.73 -12.93
N THR A 89 13.14 32.53 -13.48
CA THR A 89 12.78 33.72 -14.24
C THR A 89 13.59 33.78 -15.54
N ASN A 90 12.88 33.96 -16.66
CA ASN A 90 13.48 34.47 -17.89
C ASN A 90 13.27 36.00 -17.94
N PRO A 91 14.31 36.81 -17.79
CA PRO A 91 14.17 38.26 -17.58
C PRO A 91 13.79 39.01 -18.85
N SER A 92 13.93 38.42 -20.04
CA SER A 92 13.73 39.13 -21.31
C SER A 92 13.27 38.19 -22.42
N VAL A 93 11.94 38.12 -22.63
CA VAL A 93 11.29 37.35 -23.70
C VAL A 93 10.62 38.32 -24.65
N ALA A 94 11.03 38.34 -25.91
CA ALA A 94 10.47 39.22 -26.93
C ALA A 94 9.24 38.61 -27.58
N VAL A 95 8.07 39.22 -27.38
CA VAL A 95 6.84 38.86 -28.08
C VAL A 95 6.66 39.73 -29.33
N ARG A 96 6.62 39.09 -30.49
CA ARG A 96 6.48 39.71 -31.81
C ARG A 96 5.08 39.55 -32.36
N PHE A 97 4.68 40.45 -33.24
CA PHE A 97 3.38 40.39 -33.93
C PHE A 97 3.22 39.12 -34.72
N GLY A 98 2.11 38.36 -34.45
CA GLY A 98 1.78 37.12 -35.11
C GLY A 98 2.76 35.97 -34.83
N GLY A 99 3.74 36.19 -33.92
CA GLY A 99 4.77 35.20 -33.59
C GLY A 99 4.35 34.27 -32.43
N ASP A 100 4.85 33.05 -32.47
CA ASP A 100 4.88 32.13 -31.35
C ASP A 100 6.29 32.17 -30.71
N THR A 101 6.34 32.53 -29.45
CA THR A 101 7.61 32.64 -28.71
C THR A 101 7.71 31.49 -27.70
N ALA A 102 8.75 30.66 -27.84
CA ALA A 102 9.02 29.60 -26.89
C ALA A 102 9.79 30.15 -25.66
N ALA A 103 9.34 29.70 -24.48
CA ALA A 103 9.95 30.04 -23.19
C ALA A 103 9.94 28.79 -22.27
N ASP A 104 10.84 27.85 -22.53
CA ASP A 104 10.97 26.66 -21.72
C ASP A 104 11.74 26.90 -20.43
N PHE A 105 11.36 26.23 -19.38
CA PHE A 105 11.97 26.31 -18.06
C PHE A 105 12.42 24.93 -17.59
N ASP A 106 13.71 24.71 -17.58
CA ASP A 106 14.34 23.54 -16.99
C ASP A 106 14.84 23.89 -15.59
N LEU A 107 14.08 23.42 -14.57
CA LEU A 107 14.43 23.71 -13.17
C LEU A 107 15.73 23.02 -12.73
N LYS A 108 16.30 22.11 -13.53
CA LYS A 108 17.64 21.60 -13.33
C LYS A 108 18.71 22.71 -13.44
N ASN A 109 18.42 23.68 -14.32
CA ASN A 109 19.26 24.83 -14.52
C ASN A 109 18.77 26.07 -13.76
N ALA A 110 17.85 25.93 -12.82
CA ALA A 110 17.33 27.03 -11.97
C ALA A 110 18.43 27.74 -11.16
N ALA A 111 19.66 27.28 -11.31
CA ALA A 111 20.91 27.94 -10.86
C ALA A 111 21.04 29.41 -11.28
N ALA A 112 20.40 29.79 -12.38
CA ALA A 112 20.45 31.16 -12.89
C ALA A 112 19.29 32.06 -12.42
N ALA A 113 18.31 31.53 -11.68
CA ALA A 113 17.03 32.21 -11.48
C ALA A 113 16.43 32.11 -10.06
N GLY A 114 17.14 32.54 -9.04
CA GLY A 114 16.47 33.02 -7.83
C GLY A 114 16.11 32.05 -6.73
N ILE A 115 16.49 30.73 -6.81
CA ILE A 115 16.54 29.88 -5.62
C ILE A 115 17.85 30.21 -4.91
N SER A 116 17.79 30.56 -3.62
CA SER A 116 18.98 30.84 -2.85
C SER A 116 19.93 29.64 -2.85
N ASP A 117 21.23 29.87 -2.79
CA ASP A 117 22.21 28.76 -2.71
C ASP A 117 21.97 27.88 -1.49
N GLU A 118 21.35 28.42 -0.46
CA GLU A 118 20.95 27.72 0.76
C GLU A 118 19.78 26.74 0.51
N GLU A 119 18.76 27.16 -0.25
CA GLU A 119 17.63 26.25 -0.63
C GLU A 119 18.09 25.13 -1.56
N ARG A 120 19.05 25.39 -2.44
CA ARG A 120 19.67 24.35 -3.30
C ARG A 120 20.47 23.36 -2.49
N LYS A 121 21.28 23.85 -1.55
CA LYS A 121 22.07 23.01 -0.66
C LYS A 121 21.16 22.11 0.16
N LYS A 122 20.08 22.66 0.71
CA LYS A 122 19.07 21.89 1.46
C LYS A 122 18.38 20.83 0.59
N ALA A 123 17.96 21.17 -0.63
CA ALA A 123 17.34 20.21 -1.55
C ALA A 123 18.31 19.10 -1.97
N ALA A 124 19.59 19.44 -2.20
CA ALA A 124 20.64 18.48 -2.51
C ALA A 124 20.95 17.56 -1.32
N GLU A 125 20.97 18.09 -0.11
CA GLU A 125 21.16 17.32 1.13
C GLU A 125 19.98 16.39 1.39
N GLU A 126 18.74 16.85 1.21
CA GLU A 126 17.53 16.02 1.32
C GLU A 126 17.52 14.89 0.28
N LYS A 127 17.89 15.19 -0.97
CA LYS A 127 18.01 14.18 -2.02
C LYS A 127 19.10 13.17 -1.69
N ALA A 128 20.28 13.61 -1.31
CA ALA A 128 21.39 12.74 -0.92
C ALA A 128 21.01 11.82 0.26
N LYS A 129 20.28 12.37 1.25
CA LYS A 129 19.75 11.60 2.38
C LYS A 129 18.75 10.54 1.92
N SER A 130 17.81 10.91 1.04
CA SER A 130 16.82 9.97 0.47
C SER A 130 17.50 8.86 -0.33
N ASP A 131 18.45 9.20 -1.21
CA ASP A 131 19.19 8.24 -2.02
C ASP A 131 20.03 7.30 -1.14
N ALA A 132 20.67 7.83 -0.10
CA ALA A 132 21.42 7.02 0.87
C ALA A 132 20.51 6.10 1.69
N THR A 133 19.33 6.55 2.10
CA THR A 133 18.34 5.71 2.79
C THR A 133 17.90 4.55 1.91
N LYS A 134 17.57 4.83 0.65
CA LYS A 134 17.18 3.82 -0.33
C LYS A 134 18.30 2.81 -0.58
N ALA A 135 19.53 3.27 -0.72
CA ALA A 135 20.69 2.39 -0.92
C ALA A 135 20.91 1.48 0.30
N SER A 136 20.88 2.02 1.52
CA SER A 136 20.98 1.20 2.75
C SER A 136 19.84 0.19 2.85
N PHE A 137 18.61 0.57 2.50
CA PHE A 137 17.46 -0.32 2.51
C PHE A 137 17.60 -1.49 1.52
N GLU A 138 18.02 -1.23 0.28
CA GLU A 138 18.21 -2.28 -0.73
C GLU A 138 19.37 -3.21 -0.35
N GLN A 139 20.46 -2.69 0.18
CA GLN A 139 21.57 -3.51 0.72
C GLN A 139 21.11 -4.37 1.89
N ALA A 140 20.30 -3.81 2.80
CA ALA A 140 19.75 -4.56 3.93
C ALA A 140 18.85 -5.72 3.45
N ARG A 141 18.01 -5.50 2.44
CA ARG A 141 17.19 -6.56 1.84
C ARG A 141 18.05 -7.66 1.20
N ALA A 142 19.11 -7.28 0.50
CA ALA A 142 20.03 -8.24 -0.08
C ALA A 142 20.73 -9.09 1.01
N ALA A 143 21.19 -8.46 2.10
CA ALA A 143 21.77 -9.14 3.25
C ALA A 143 20.77 -10.10 3.92
N LEU A 144 19.50 -9.68 4.07
CA LEU A 144 18.43 -10.51 4.62
C LEU A 144 18.18 -11.75 3.75
N THR A 145 18.12 -11.57 2.43
CA THR A 145 17.95 -12.66 1.46
C THR A 145 19.13 -13.63 1.49
N ALA A 146 20.35 -13.11 1.69
CA ALA A 146 21.57 -13.90 1.87
C ALA A 146 21.67 -14.55 3.26
N LYS A 147 20.67 -14.37 4.14
CA LYS A 147 20.65 -14.85 5.54
C LYS A 147 21.75 -14.25 6.41
N ASN A 148 22.33 -13.14 5.99
CA ASN A 148 23.27 -12.36 6.81
C ASN A 148 22.47 -11.40 7.71
N TYR A 149 21.85 -11.96 8.75
CA TYR A 149 20.88 -11.24 9.58
C TYR A 149 21.50 -10.08 10.36
N ASP A 150 22.73 -10.22 10.87
CA ASP A 150 23.36 -9.13 11.63
C ASP A 150 23.68 -7.93 10.73
N GLU A 151 24.13 -8.15 9.51
CA GLU A 151 24.36 -7.09 8.54
C GLU A 151 23.04 -6.46 8.07
N ALA A 152 22.00 -7.27 7.83
CA ALA A 152 20.66 -6.76 7.50
C ALA A 152 20.12 -5.84 8.62
N ILE A 153 20.23 -6.27 9.88
CA ILE A 153 19.82 -5.48 11.05
C ILE A 153 20.60 -4.18 11.12
N ARG A 154 21.91 -4.20 10.93
CA ARG A 154 22.75 -3.00 10.94
C ARG A 154 22.29 -1.99 9.88
N LEU A 155 22.10 -2.46 8.64
CA LEU A 155 21.72 -1.60 7.51
C LEU A 155 20.28 -1.09 7.62
N PHE A 156 19.33 -1.90 8.11
CA PHE A 156 17.97 -1.42 8.36
C PHE A 156 17.91 -0.40 9.50
N LYS A 157 18.71 -0.55 10.55
CA LYS A 157 18.85 0.47 11.61
C LYS A 157 19.38 1.78 11.02
N GLU A 158 20.45 1.72 10.23
CA GLU A 158 20.99 2.90 9.53
C GLU A 158 19.94 3.58 8.63
N ALA A 159 19.16 2.79 7.88
CA ALA A 159 18.07 3.33 7.07
C ALA A 159 16.97 3.98 7.93
N SER A 160 16.62 3.38 9.08
CA SER A 160 15.60 3.92 9.98
C SER A 160 16.02 5.21 10.70
N GLU A 161 17.32 5.39 10.94
CA GLU A 161 17.87 6.65 11.47
C GLU A 161 17.82 7.78 10.42
N LYS A 162 18.06 7.42 9.14
CA LYS A 162 17.98 8.37 8.04
C LYS A 162 16.55 8.79 7.72
N ASP A 163 15.60 7.85 7.76
CA ASP A 163 14.17 8.13 7.54
C ASP A 163 13.30 7.39 8.58
N PRO A 164 13.05 8.04 9.73
CA PRO A 164 12.25 7.44 10.81
C PRO A 164 10.74 7.41 10.55
N THR A 165 10.28 7.90 9.40
CA THR A 165 8.84 7.97 9.05
C THR A 165 8.39 6.82 8.17
N GLN A 166 9.29 6.01 7.66
CA GLN A 166 9.01 4.90 6.74
C GLN A 166 8.68 3.61 7.50
N HIS A 167 7.40 3.31 7.66
CA HIS A 167 6.93 2.10 8.33
C HIS A 167 7.53 0.80 7.74
N VAL A 168 7.78 0.78 6.42
CA VAL A 168 8.34 -0.40 5.72
C VAL A 168 9.76 -0.72 6.19
N ILE A 169 10.57 0.28 6.54
CA ILE A 169 11.92 0.06 7.07
C ILE A 169 11.85 -0.69 8.41
N PHE A 170 10.97 -0.24 9.32
CA PHE A 170 10.78 -0.88 10.62
C PHE A 170 10.20 -2.30 10.49
N ALA A 171 9.30 -2.53 9.56
CA ALA A 171 8.77 -3.87 9.31
C ALA A 171 9.87 -4.84 8.82
N ASN A 172 10.72 -4.42 7.87
CA ASN A 172 11.84 -5.25 7.42
C ASN A 172 12.93 -5.43 8.49
N LEU A 173 13.17 -4.42 9.33
CA LEU A 173 14.04 -4.54 10.51
C LEU A 173 13.50 -5.60 11.47
N ALA A 174 12.19 -5.60 11.70
CA ALA A 174 11.52 -6.59 12.54
C ALA A 174 11.63 -8.00 11.95
N ASP A 175 11.49 -8.15 10.63
CA ASP A 175 11.71 -9.43 9.94
C ASP A 175 13.15 -9.92 10.13
N ALA A 176 14.13 -9.04 9.97
CA ALA A 176 15.53 -9.37 10.16
C ALA A 176 15.82 -9.84 11.61
N PHE A 177 15.27 -9.14 12.60
CA PHE A 177 15.34 -9.55 14.01
C PHE A 177 14.67 -10.91 14.25
N SER A 178 13.48 -11.14 13.65
CA SER A 178 12.74 -12.39 13.77
C SER A 178 13.55 -13.57 13.23
N GLN A 179 14.15 -13.42 12.04
CA GLN A 179 15.03 -14.44 11.44
C GLN A 179 16.30 -14.69 12.25
N ALA A 180 16.83 -13.67 12.91
CA ALA A 180 17.93 -13.77 13.87
C ALA A 180 17.50 -14.34 15.23
N LYS A 181 16.22 -14.69 15.41
CA LYS A 181 15.60 -15.15 16.68
C LYS A 181 15.70 -14.13 17.83
N LYS A 182 15.89 -12.85 17.49
CA LYS A 182 15.85 -11.71 18.43
C LYS A 182 14.41 -11.21 18.56
N TYR A 183 13.55 -12.01 19.18
CA TYR A 183 12.08 -11.83 19.12
C TYR A 183 11.59 -10.58 19.83
N ASP A 184 12.21 -10.16 20.93
CA ASP A 184 11.85 -8.92 21.63
C ASP A 184 12.15 -7.69 20.78
N ASP A 185 13.33 -7.66 20.12
CA ASP A 185 13.70 -6.58 19.20
C ASP A 185 12.76 -6.56 17.97
N SER A 186 12.40 -7.74 17.45
CA SER A 186 11.43 -7.89 16.37
C SER A 186 10.07 -7.29 16.76
N ALA A 187 9.55 -7.64 17.94
CA ALA A 187 8.29 -7.10 18.44
C ALA A 187 8.34 -5.57 18.61
N ALA A 188 9.45 -5.04 19.12
CA ALA A 188 9.63 -3.59 19.26
C ALA A 188 9.61 -2.87 17.89
N ALA A 189 10.30 -3.42 16.89
CA ALA A 189 10.35 -2.86 15.55
C ALA A 189 8.98 -2.94 14.83
N TYR A 190 8.23 -4.06 14.97
CA TYR A 190 6.85 -4.12 14.46
C TYR A 190 5.92 -3.14 15.16
N LYS A 191 6.01 -2.94 16.47
CA LYS A 191 5.24 -1.91 17.19
C LYS A 191 5.52 -0.53 16.59
N LYS A 192 6.77 -0.24 16.23
CA LYS A 192 7.13 1.02 15.56
C LYS A 192 6.54 1.14 14.15
N ALA A 193 6.53 0.06 13.38
CA ALA A 193 5.87 0.03 12.07
C ALA A 193 4.35 0.28 12.19
N ILE A 194 3.71 -0.29 13.22
CA ILE A 194 2.28 -0.11 13.53
C ILE A 194 1.96 1.32 13.97
N GLU A 195 2.82 1.97 14.77
CA GLU A 195 2.65 3.38 15.14
C GLU A 195 2.59 4.27 13.89
N LEU A 196 3.39 3.97 12.87
CA LEU A 196 3.46 4.73 11.62
C LEU A 196 2.33 4.35 10.64
N LYS A 197 1.85 3.10 10.68
CA LYS A 197 0.77 2.59 9.83
C LYS A 197 -0.10 1.61 10.61
N PRO A 198 -1.11 2.10 11.37
CA PRO A 198 -1.89 1.29 12.31
C PRO A 198 -2.97 0.40 11.68
N ASP A 199 -3.24 0.55 10.38
CA ASP A 199 -4.24 -0.20 9.63
C ASP A 199 -3.66 -1.40 8.84
N GLU A 200 -2.36 -1.68 8.95
CA GLU A 200 -1.68 -2.75 8.23
C GLU A 200 -1.76 -4.08 9.01
N ALA A 201 -2.73 -4.92 8.65
CA ALA A 201 -2.97 -6.23 9.31
C ALA A 201 -1.74 -7.14 9.32
N ALA A 202 -0.89 -7.08 8.28
CA ALA A 202 0.32 -7.88 8.19
C ALA A 202 1.30 -7.59 9.33
N TYR A 203 1.39 -6.34 9.78
CA TYR A 203 2.28 -5.98 10.89
C TYR A 203 1.80 -6.56 12.21
N TYR A 204 0.49 -6.54 12.48
CA TYR A 204 -0.08 -7.18 13.67
C TYR A 204 0.07 -8.70 13.65
N ASN A 205 -0.10 -9.33 12.48
CA ASN A 205 0.12 -10.76 12.33
C ASN A 205 1.57 -11.16 12.65
N ASN A 206 2.52 -10.45 12.07
CA ASN A 206 3.94 -10.73 12.27
C ASN A 206 4.41 -10.35 13.69
N LEU A 207 3.86 -9.27 14.27
CA LEU A 207 4.05 -8.94 15.68
C LEU A 207 3.60 -10.08 16.59
N GLY A 208 2.41 -10.64 16.32
CA GLY A 208 1.88 -11.77 17.09
C GLY A 208 2.76 -13.00 17.01
N ILE A 209 3.28 -13.33 15.83
CA ILE A 209 4.24 -14.45 15.65
C ILE A 209 5.54 -14.17 16.43
N ALA A 210 6.10 -12.97 16.34
CA ALA A 210 7.30 -12.58 17.06
C ALA A 210 7.12 -12.66 18.59
N LEU A 211 6.03 -12.12 19.10
CA LEU A 211 5.66 -12.18 20.52
C LEU A 211 5.47 -13.61 21.01
N GLY A 212 4.78 -14.45 20.20
CA GLY A 212 4.59 -15.86 20.48
C GLY A 212 5.92 -16.61 20.57
N ASN A 213 6.82 -16.39 19.62
CA ASN A 213 8.17 -16.95 19.65
C ASN A 213 9.00 -16.42 20.83
N GLY A 214 8.77 -15.18 21.27
CA GLY A 214 9.33 -14.55 22.46
C GLY A 214 8.65 -14.95 23.78
N ASN A 215 7.71 -15.92 23.75
CA ASN A 215 6.95 -16.40 24.93
C ASN A 215 5.98 -15.37 25.55
N LYS A 216 5.59 -14.32 24.83
CA LYS A 216 4.60 -13.32 25.27
C LYS A 216 3.22 -13.65 24.71
N ILE A 217 2.63 -14.74 25.21
CA ILE A 217 1.48 -15.41 24.58
C ILE A 217 0.22 -14.53 24.57
N ASP A 218 -0.04 -13.81 25.66
CA ASP A 218 -1.24 -12.98 25.76
C ASP A 218 -1.17 -11.77 24.83
N GLU A 219 0.01 -11.13 24.71
CA GLU A 219 0.27 -10.07 23.72
C GLU A 219 0.18 -10.61 22.28
N ALA A 220 0.71 -11.80 22.03
CA ALA A 220 0.63 -12.47 20.73
C ALA A 220 -0.83 -12.72 20.32
N THR A 221 -1.64 -13.20 21.27
CA THR A 221 -3.08 -13.44 21.06
C THR A 221 -3.80 -12.15 20.66
N GLN A 222 -3.56 -11.07 21.38
CA GLN A 222 -4.16 -9.76 21.09
C GLN A 222 -3.75 -9.25 19.70
N ALA A 223 -2.46 -9.36 19.36
CA ALA A 223 -1.95 -8.92 18.06
C ALA A 223 -2.57 -9.71 16.90
N LEU A 224 -2.64 -11.06 17.01
CA LEU A 224 -3.21 -11.91 15.96
C LEU A 224 -4.73 -11.73 15.81
N GLN A 225 -5.45 -11.49 16.92
CA GLN A 225 -6.87 -11.12 16.86
C GLN A 225 -7.05 -9.77 16.17
N LYS A 226 -6.19 -8.79 16.45
CA LYS A 226 -6.24 -7.49 15.78
C LYS A 226 -5.95 -7.61 14.28
N ALA A 227 -5.02 -8.47 13.87
CA ALA A 227 -4.78 -8.78 12.46
C ALA A 227 -6.03 -9.35 11.76
N ALA A 228 -6.76 -10.26 12.43
CA ALA A 228 -8.00 -10.83 11.92
C ALA A 228 -9.13 -9.78 11.78
N GLU A 229 -9.23 -8.85 12.74
CA GLU A 229 -10.20 -7.74 12.67
C GLU A 229 -9.91 -6.78 11.50
N LEU A 230 -8.64 -6.45 11.28
CA LEU A 230 -8.22 -5.51 10.22
C LEU A 230 -8.32 -6.14 8.82
N ASN A 231 -8.18 -7.44 8.71
CA ASN A 231 -8.28 -8.16 7.43
C ASN A 231 -9.20 -9.39 7.56
N PRO A 232 -10.54 -9.22 7.56
CA PRO A 232 -11.48 -10.33 7.67
C PRO A 232 -11.29 -11.45 6.63
N PRO A 233 -10.95 -11.17 5.36
CA PRO A 233 -10.63 -12.23 4.40
C PRO A 233 -9.40 -13.05 4.79
N GLY A 234 -8.44 -12.47 5.49
CA GLY A 234 -7.22 -13.12 6.00
C GLY A 234 -7.36 -13.67 7.43
N ALA A 235 -8.49 -13.49 8.09
CA ALA A 235 -8.69 -13.85 9.49
C ALA A 235 -8.42 -15.34 9.76
N GLY A 236 -8.79 -16.22 8.82
CA GLY A 236 -8.48 -17.64 8.91
C GLY A 236 -6.99 -17.93 9.12
N GLN A 237 -6.13 -17.24 8.37
CA GLN A 237 -4.67 -17.39 8.52
C GLN A 237 -4.17 -16.82 9.86
N SER A 238 -4.69 -15.71 10.31
CA SER A 238 -4.30 -15.11 11.61
C SER A 238 -4.67 -16.04 12.77
N TYR A 239 -5.87 -16.62 12.76
CA TYR A 239 -6.28 -17.61 13.76
C TYR A 239 -5.48 -18.91 13.67
N TYR A 240 -5.14 -19.37 12.46
CA TYR A 240 -4.24 -20.52 12.29
C TYR A 240 -2.87 -20.25 12.92
N ASN A 241 -2.28 -19.07 12.67
CA ASN A 241 -1.00 -18.67 13.27
C ASN A 241 -1.11 -18.60 14.81
N LEU A 242 -2.22 -18.10 15.35
CA LEU A 242 -2.48 -18.11 16.78
C LEU A 242 -2.51 -19.54 17.33
N GLY A 243 -3.20 -20.45 16.66
CA GLY A 243 -3.23 -21.87 17.02
C GLY A 243 -1.83 -22.48 17.04
N ALA A 244 -1.01 -22.20 16.03
CA ALA A 244 0.38 -22.68 15.95
C ALA A 244 1.26 -22.14 17.10
N VAL A 245 1.15 -20.84 17.42
CA VAL A 245 1.84 -20.24 18.56
C VAL A 245 1.44 -20.93 19.88
N LEU A 246 0.14 -21.14 20.09
CA LEU A 246 -0.38 -21.78 21.29
C LEU A 246 0.04 -23.26 21.41
N THR A 247 0.06 -23.99 20.28
CA THR A 247 0.56 -25.37 20.21
C THR A 247 2.01 -25.46 20.63
N ASN A 248 2.87 -24.61 20.11
CA ASN A 248 4.29 -24.55 20.44
C ASN A 248 4.55 -24.24 21.94
N ARG A 249 3.55 -23.75 22.64
CA ARG A 249 3.58 -23.43 24.08
C ARG A 249 2.82 -24.42 24.95
N GLY A 250 2.33 -25.51 24.36
CA GLY A 250 1.58 -26.54 25.08
C GLY A 250 0.17 -26.11 25.53
N ARG A 251 -0.35 -24.96 25.05
CA ARG A 251 -1.71 -24.49 25.34
C ARG A 251 -2.70 -25.15 24.40
N THR A 252 -2.74 -26.50 24.44
CA THR A 252 -3.43 -27.36 23.45
C THR A 252 -4.92 -27.04 23.30
N LYS A 253 -5.64 -26.80 24.40
CA LYS A 253 -7.08 -26.46 24.36
C LYS A 253 -7.31 -25.15 23.61
N GLU A 254 -6.55 -24.10 23.94
CA GLU A 254 -6.67 -22.79 23.32
C GLU A 254 -6.22 -22.80 21.87
N ALA A 255 -5.21 -23.64 21.54
CA ALA A 255 -4.81 -23.89 20.17
C ALA A 255 -5.97 -24.49 19.35
N GLY A 256 -6.66 -25.49 19.91
CA GLY A 256 -7.85 -26.08 19.28
C GLY A 256 -8.94 -25.04 19.03
N ASP A 257 -9.21 -24.15 19.98
CA ASP A 257 -10.21 -23.09 19.82
C ASP A 257 -9.78 -22.07 18.72
N ALA A 258 -8.50 -21.77 18.61
CA ALA A 258 -7.97 -20.92 17.54
C ALA A 258 -8.09 -21.61 16.17
N PHE A 259 -7.77 -22.90 16.05
CA PHE A 259 -7.94 -23.64 14.80
C PHE A 259 -9.42 -23.77 14.40
N LYS A 260 -10.37 -23.91 15.33
CA LYS A 260 -11.80 -23.83 15.03
C LYS A 260 -12.16 -22.50 14.38
N LYS A 261 -11.71 -21.39 14.95
CA LYS A 261 -11.94 -20.07 14.35
C LYS A 261 -11.28 -19.95 12.96
N ALA A 262 -10.09 -20.49 12.76
CA ALA A 262 -9.46 -20.53 11.44
C ALA A 262 -10.35 -21.23 10.40
N ILE A 263 -10.98 -22.36 10.78
CA ILE A 263 -11.91 -23.13 9.96
C ILE A 263 -13.22 -22.36 9.70
N GLU A 264 -13.74 -21.64 10.70
CA GLU A 264 -14.94 -20.80 10.53
C GLU A 264 -14.72 -19.73 9.45
N PHE A 265 -13.56 -19.07 9.45
CA PHE A 265 -13.21 -18.05 8.45
C PHE A 265 -12.77 -18.65 7.11
N ASN A 266 -12.14 -19.83 7.12
CA ASN A 266 -11.71 -20.52 5.90
C ASN A 266 -12.01 -22.04 5.97
N PRO A 267 -13.22 -22.48 5.60
CA PRO A 267 -13.61 -23.90 5.63
C PRO A 267 -12.84 -24.81 4.66
N GLN A 268 -11.99 -24.26 3.80
CA GLN A 268 -11.14 -25.01 2.88
C GLN A 268 -9.69 -25.14 3.38
N MET A 269 -9.36 -24.62 4.56
CA MET A 269 -8.02 -24.67 5.13
C MET A 269 -7.72 -26.05 5.70
N ALA A 270 -7.26 -26.99 4.86
CA ALA A 270 -6.94 -28.36 5.24
C ALA A 270 -5.99 -28.42 6.45
N SER A 271 -4.94 -27.58 6.48
CA SER A 271 -3.98 -27.52 7.58
C SER A 271 -4.63 -27.23 8.95
N ALA A 272 -5.68 -26.39 8.97
CA ALA A 272 -6.38 -26.08 10.23
C ALA A 272 -7.15 -27.29 10.77
N TYR A 273 -7.78 -28.08 9.89
CA TYR A 273 -8.42 -29.34 10.29
C TYR A 273 -7.40 -30.34 10.83
N TYR A 274 -6.26 -30.49 10.17
CA TYR A 274 -5.20 -31.40 10.65
C TYR A 274 -4.71 -31.01 12.04
N GLN A 275 -4.38 -29.75 12.24
CA GLN A 275 -3.90 -29.23 13.53
C GLN A 275 -4.96 -29.30 14.64
N LEU A 276 -6.23 -29.07 14.30
CA LEU A 276 -7.35 -29.24 15.22
C LEU A 276 -7.48 -30.72 15.63
N GLY A 277 -7.36 -31.63 14.68
CA GLY A 277 -7.39 -33.08 14.94
C GLY A 277 -6.27 -33.52 15.89
N ILE A 278 -5.05 -33.00 15.69
CA ILE A 278 -3.92 -33.23 16.62
C ILE A 278 -4.23 -32.65 18.00
N SER A 279 -4.82 -31.45 18.07
CA SER A 279 -5.17 -30.81 19.34
C SER A 279 -6.19 -31.65 20.14
N TYR A 280 -7.18 -32.24 19.47
CA TYR A 280 -8.14 -33.12 20.09
C TYR A 280 -7.54 -34.46 20.52
N PHE A 281 -6.64 -35.01 19.71
CA PHE A 281 -5.93 -36.25 20.05
C PHE A 281 -5.00 -36.08 21.27
N GLY A 282 -4.46 -34.85 21.44
CA GLY A 282 -3.59 -34.51 22.58
C GLY A 282 -4.33 -34.34 23.92
N ALA A 283 -5.67 -34.34 23.94
CA ALA A 283 -6.46 -34.24 25.16
C ALA A 283 -7.37 -35.47 25.32
N PRO A 284 -7.15 -36.33 26.33
CA PRO A 284 -7.79 -37.66 26.41
C PRO A 284 -9.31 -37.66 26.28
N ASN A 285 -9.97 -36.63 26.80
CA ASN A 285 -11.44 -36.55 26.77
C ASN A 285 -12.02 -36.10 25.41
N THR A 286 -11.17 -35.70 24.44
CA THR A 286 -11.56 -35.20 23.12
C THR A 286 -11.02 -36.08 21.99
N ILE A 287 -10.36 -37.17 22.28
CA ILE A 287 -9.79 -38.05 21.25
C ILE A 287 -10.87 -38.48 20.20
N PRO A 288 -12.10 -38.88 20.56
CA PRO A 288 -13.10 -39.24 19.57
C PRO A 288 -13.48 -38.08 18.63
N GLU A 289 -13.42 -36.84 19.11
CA GLU A 289 -13.73 -35.66 18.31
C GLU A 289 -12.67 -35.39 17.21
N ALA A 290 -11.49 -35.99 17.33
CA ALA A 290 -10.45 -35.90 16.30
C ALA A 290 -10.90 -36.61 14.99
N ILE A 291 -11.73 -37.66 15.08
CA ILE A 291 -12.12 -38.50 13.94
C ILE A 291 -12.79 -37.66 12.83
N PRO A 292 -13.94 -36.98 13.06
CA PRO A 292 -14.62 -36.24 12.02
C PRO A 292 -13.78 -35.09 11.44
N VAL A 293 -12.95 -34.49 12.28
CA VAL A 293 -12.07 -33.38 11.87
C VAL A 293 -10.95 -33.85 10.95
N LEU A 294 -10.30 -34.98 11.27
CA LEU A 294 -9.27 -35.61 10.43
C LEU A 294 -9.86 -36.22 9.16
N GLU A 295 -11.07 -36.79 9.20
CA GLU A 295 -11.78 -37.20 8.00
C GLU A 295 -12.09 -36.06 7.06
N LYS A 296 -12.45 -34.88 7.62
CA LYS A 296 -12.62 -33.66 6.82
C LYS A 296 -11.29 -33.19 6.22
N PHE A 297 -10.18 -33.23 6.98
CA PHE A 297 -8.84 -32.98 6.43
C PHE A 297 -8.56 -33.88 5.23
N LEU A 298 -8.76 -35.22 5.37
CA LEU A 298 -8.51 -36.16 4.29
C LEU A 298 -9.43 -35.96 3.07
N SER A 299 -10.62 -35.40 3.26
CA SER A 299 -11.50 -35.03 2.13
C SER A 299 -10.97 -33.82 1.34
N LEU A 300 -10.20 -32.93 1.97
CA LEU A 300 -9.59 -31.75 1.36
C LEU A 300 -8.18 -32.06 0.81
N GLN A 301 -7.43 -32.93 1.50
CA GLN A 301 -6.08 -33.32 1.15
C GLN A 301 -5.91 -34.85 1.34
N PRO A 302 -6.29 -35.68 0.34
CA PRO A 302 -6.33 -37.13 0.47
C PRO A 302 -4.96 -37.82 0.42
N THR A 303 -3.91 -37.11 0.03
CA THR A 303 -2.54 -37.64 -0.20
C THR A 303 -1.48 -36.83 0.47
N GLY A 304 -0.31 -37.41 0.67
CA GLY A 304 0.87 -36.78 1.26
C GLY A 304 1.17 -37.27 2.68
N PRO A 305 2.28 -36.85 3.28
CA PRO A 305 2.72 -37.33 4.60
C PRO A 305 1.69 -37.09 5.70
N ASP A 306 1.06 -35.93 5.71
CA ASP A 306 0.04 -35.57 6.71
C ASP A 306 -1.24 -36.40 6.54
N ALA A 307 -1.55 -36.82 5.31
CA ALA A 307 -2.72 -37.70 5.06
C ALA A 307 -2.50 -39.12 5.64
N GLU A 308 -1.31 -39.66 5.52
CA GLU A 308 -0.97 -40.94 6.14
C GLU A 308 -0.96 -40.86 7.67
N ALA A 309 -0.41 -39.79 8.22
CA ALA A 309 -0.45 -39.53 9.66
C ALA A 309 -1.88 -39.35 10.17
N ALA A 310 -2.76 -38.64 9.43
CA ALA A 310 -4.15 -38.47 9.78
C ALA A 310 -4.92 -39.80 9.80
N LYS A 311 -4.67 -40.68 8.84
CA LYS A 311 -5.29 -42.04 8.83
C LYS A 311 -4.87 -42.84 10.07
N GLN A 312 -3.59 -42.80 10.43
CA GLN A 312 -3.09 -43.49 11.65
C GLN A 312 -3.73 -42.91 12.92
N LEU A 313 -3.84 -41.57 13.01
CA LEU A 313 -4.50 -40.92 14.15
C LEU A 313 -6.01 -41.29 14.23
N ILE A 314 -6.70 -41.37 13.10
CA ILE A 314 -8.13 -41.84 13.08
C ILE A 314 -8.23 -43.25 13.61
N GLU A 315 -7.39 -44.19 13.19
CA GLU A 315 -7.44 -45.57 13.67
C GLU A 315 -7.12 -45.66 15.17
N ALA A 316 -6.13 -44.90 15.64
CA ALA A 316 -5.80 -44.81 17.07
C ALA A 316 -6.96 -44.18 17.89
N ALA A 317 -7.60 -43.15 17.35
CA ALA A 317 -8.77 -42.53 17.99
C ALA A 317 -9.96 -43.51 18.09
N LYS A 318 -10.24 -44.26 17.03
CA LYS A 318 -11.28 -45.31 17.04
C LYS A 318 -11.02 -46.41 18.08
N ALA A 319 -9.75 -46.84 18.19
CA ALA A 319 -9.35 -47.85 19.18
C ALA A 319 -9.48 -47.36 20.63
N SER A 320 -9.35 -46.04 20.85
CA SER A 320 -9.43 -45.37 22.17
C SER A 320 -10.87 -44.90 22.49
N ALA A 321 -11.79 -44.93 21.52
CA ALA A 321 -13.13 -44.43 21.71
C ALA A 321 -13.95 -45.37 22.62
N PRO A 322 -14.86 -44.83 23.45
CA PRO A 322 -15.78 -45.65 24.22
C PRO A 322 -16.60 -46.58 23.33
N THR A 323 -16.95 -47.76 23.87
CA THR A 323 -17.79 -48.75 23.15
C THR A 323 -19.10 -48.08 22.72
N GLY A 324 -19.39 -48.10 21.43
CA GLY A 324 -20.59 -47.46 20.85
C GLY A 324 -20.41 -46.03 20.32
N PHE A 325 -19.21 -45.45 20.38
CA PHE A 325 -18.93 -44.17 19.72
C PHE A 325 -19.12 -44.36 18.19
N LYS A 326 -19.90 -43.43 17.59
CA LYS A 326 -20.03 -43.31 16.14
C LYS A 326 -19.61 -41.92 15.74
N SER A 327 -18.76 -41.77 14.71
CA SER A 327 -18.45 -40.47 14.14
C SER A 327 -19.70 -39.81 13.54
N GLU A 328 -19.72 -38.46 13.44
CA GLU A 328 -20.83 -37.75 12.79
C GLU A 328 -21.11 -38.27 11.38
N LYS A 329 -20.07 -38.67 10.65
CA LYS A 329 -20.16 -39.27 9.33
C LYS A 329 -20.87 -40.63 9.39
N ALA A 330 -20.50 -41.48 10.33
CA ALA A 330 -21.15 -42.79 10.52
C ALA A 330 -22.63 -42.63 10.92
N ILE A 331 -22.93 -41.64 11.76
CA ILE A 331 -24.34 -41.33 12.13
C ILE A 331 -25.12 -40.82 10.90
N ALA A 332 -24.52 -39.95 10.09
CA ALA A 332 -25.16 -39.44 8.88
C ALA A 332 -25.38 -40.51 7.82
N GLU A 333 -24.40 -41.42 7.64
CA GLU A 333 -24.53 -42.58 6.73
C GLU A 333 -25.61 -43.56 7.19
N GLU A 334 -25.67 -43.83 8.48
CA GLU A 334 -26.71 -44.71 9.06
C GLU A 334 -28.12 -44.10 8.91
N LYS A 335 -28.23 -42.77 9.13
CA LYS A 335 -29.48 -42.03 8.92
C LYS A 335 -29.90 -42.03 7.45
N ALA A 336 -28.97 -41.78 6.53
CA ALA A 336 -29.25 -41.82 5.09
C ALA A 336 -29.65 -43.22 4.61
N ALA A 337 -28.99 -44.29 5.14
CA ALA A 337 -29.34 -45.66 4.86
C ALA A 337 -30.77 -46.04 5.40
N ALA A 338 -31.11 -45.57 6.60
CA ALA A 338 -32.43 -45.76 7.16
C ALA A 338 -33.52 -45.04 6.35
N GLU A 339 -33.28 -43.82 5.92
CA GLU A 339 -34.19 -43.06 5.05
C GLU A 339 -34.36 -43.73 3.66
N ALA A 340 -33.28 -44.22 3.07
CA ALA A 340 -33.31 -44.92 1.79
C ALA A 340 -34.11 -46.22 1.91
N LYS A 341 -33.94 -46.97 3.01
CA LYS A 341 -34.72 -48.19 3.30
C LYS A 341 -36.20 -47.89 3.48
N ALA A 342 -36.52 -46.83 4.24
CA ALA A 342 -37.93 -46.44 4.44
C ALA A 342 -38.61 -46.03 3.11
N LYS A 343 -37.91 -45.30 2.22
CA LYS A 343 -38.41 -44.97 0.87
C LYS A 343 -38.61 -46.22 0.01
N ALA A 344 -37.70 -47.18 0.05
CA ALA A 344 -37.79 -48.42 -0.68
C ALA A 344 -39.00 -49.31 -0.21
N ASP A 345 -39.21 -49.38 1.10
CA ASP A 345 -40.33 -50.13 1.70
C ASP A 345 -41.68 -49.45 1.39
N ALA A 346 -41.75 -48.13 1.43
CA ALA A 346 -42.95 -47.38 1.02
C ALA A 346 -43.26 -47.55 -0.49
N ALA A 347 -42.24 -47.62 -1.36
CA ALA A 347 -42.42 -47.87 -2.79
C ALA A 347 -42.92 -49.33 -3.06
N LYS A 348 -42.46 -50.29 -2.30
CA LYS A 348 -42.94 -51.70 -2.37
C LYS A 348 -44.41 -51.84 -1.90
N ALA A 349 -44.76 -51.05 -0.85
CA ALA A 349 -46.18 -51.07 -0.36
C ALA A 349 -47.15 -50.49 -1.39
N LYS A 350 -46.75 -49.40 -2.10
CA LYS A 350 -47.54 -48.78 -3.18
C LYS A 350 -47.69 -49.63 -4.43
N LYS A 351 -46.82 -50.65 -4.66
CA LYS A 351 -46.92 -51.59 -5.78
C LYS A 351 -47.78 -52.80 -5.45
N LYS A 352 -48.17 -53.01 -4.19
CA LYS A 352 -48.99 -54.16 -3.74
C LYS A 352 -50.49 -53.85 -3.60
N ASN A 353 -50.83 -52.54 -3.67
CA ASN A 353 -52.20 -52.05 -3.78
C ASN A 353 -52.49 -51.56 -5.22
#